data_ed15dfeb88bbc7d9df0e3966c5b342be
#
_entry.id   ed15dfeb88bbc7d9df0e3966c5b342be
#
_cell.length_a   1.000
_cell.length_b   1.000
_cell.length_c   1.000
_cell.angle_alpha   90.00
_cell.angle_beta   90.00
_cell.angle_gamma   90.00
#
_symmetry.space_group_name_H-M   'P 1'
#
loop_
_entity.id
_entity.type
_entity.pdbx_description
1 polymer ?
#
loop_
_entity_poly.entity_id
_entity_poly.type
_entity_poly.pdbx_seq_one_letter_code
_entity_poly.pdbx_strand_id
1 'polypeptide(L)'
;ATGGERAAGPFLQMDLAGYRASFDKLWGYTNVVRLGAEHLSDDGNIVLVSGAPARRAKPGQAAIASVGGAVEQFVRAVTAELAPKRINVVSPGVIDTPMFGNDADARAKMLGGATANNLIPRAGTPEEVAEGIMFVVKNGFVTGTTIDVDGGWILS
;
A
#
# COMPACT_ATOMS: atom_id res chain seq x y z
N ALA A 1 5.63 -7.76 5.40
CA ALA A 1 5.81 -6.36 5.04
C ALA A 1 7.29 -6.02 5.04
N THR A 2 7.77 -5.63 3.93
CA THR A 2 9.14 -5.16 3.75
C THR A 2 9.08 -3.64 3.80
N GLY A 3 9.67 -3.04 4.79
CA GLY A 3 9.71 -1.59 4.95
C GLY A 3 11.12 -1.14 5.22
N GLY A 4 11.74 -0.44 4.28
CA GLY A 4 12.88 0.43 4.54
C GLY A 4 12.43 1.76 5.15
N GLU A 5 13.36 2.59 5.54
CA GLU A 5 13.08 3.98 5.87
C GLU A 5 12.40 4.67 4.67
N ARG A 6 11.33 5.39 4.94
CA ARG A 6 10.59 6.11 3.91
C ARG A 6 11.03 7.56 3.90
N ALA A 7 11.58 8.00 2.77
CA ALA A 7 11.85 9.42 2.59
C ALA A 7 10.53 10.20 2.55
N ALA A 8 10.50 11.33 3.23
CA ALA A 8 9.36 12.24 3.28
C ALA A 8 9.86 13.69 3.32
N GLY A 9 9.00 14.62 2.91
CA GLY A 9 9.31 16.06 2.89
C GLY A 9 9.37 16.62 1.47
N PRO A 10 9.66 17.94 1.33
CA PRO A 10 9.72 18.60 0.03
C PRO A 10 10.70 17.92 -0.92
N PHE A 11 10.28 17.62 -2.14
CA PHE A 11 11.06 16.82 -3.09
C PHE A 11 12.46 17.37 -3.35
N LEU A 12 12.58 18.69 -3.54
CA LEU A 12 13.88 19.34 -3.82
C LEU A 12 14.86 19.32 -2.64
N GLN A 13 14.40 18.96 -1.44
CA GLN A 13 15.19 18.85 -0.21
C GLN A 13 15.29 17.41 0.28
N MET A 14 14.65 16.48 -0.44
CA MET A 14 14.61 15.06 -0.06
C MET A 14 15.98 14.41 -0.26
N ASP A 15 16.43 13.68 0.75
CA ASP A 15 17.64 12.88 0.64
C ASP A 15 17.47 11.77 -0.43
N LEU A 16 18.33 11.76 -1.43
CA LEU A 16 18.28 10.79 -2.52
C LEU A 16 18.62 9.37 -2.06
N ALA A 17 19.44 9.20 -1.03
CA ALA A 17 19.71 7.88 -0.46
C ALA A 17 18.47 7.32 0.23
N GLY A 18 17.77 8.13 1.02
CA GLY A 18 16.48 7.77 1.63
C GLY A 18 15.39 7.53 0.58
N TYR A 19 15.35 8.33 -0.50
CA TYR A 19 14.44 8.09 -1.62
C TYR A 19 14.68 6.71 -2.24
N ARG A 20 15.95 6.37 -2.50
CA ARG A 20 16.36 5.06 -3.03
C ARG A 20 15.98 3.92 -2.09
N ALA A 21 16.27 4.04 -0.79
CA ALA A 21 15.94 3.06 0.23
C ALA A 21 14.43 2.82 0.34
N SER A 22 13.60 3.83 0.03
CA SER A 22 12.14 3.67 0.00
C SER A 22 11.68 2.58 -0.99
N PHE A 23 12.48 2.26 -2.02
CA PHE A 23 12.18 1.20 -2.99
C PHE A 23 12.49 -0.22 -2.49
N ASP A 24 13.09 -0.38 -1.31
CA ASP A 24 13.32 -1.70 -0.71
C ASP A 24 12.02 -2.48 -0.52
N LYS A 25 10.92 -1.76 -0.32
CA LYS A 25 9.58 -2.37 -0.31
C LYS A 25 9.25 -3.08 -1.62
N LEU A 26 9.49 -2.42 -2.77
CA LEU A 26 9.26 -3.02 -4.08
C LEU A 26 10.17 -4.24 -4.29
N TRP A 27 11.45 -4.12 -3.97
CA TRP A 27 12.41 -5.23 -4.08
C TRP A 27 12.03 -6.41 -3.22
N GLY A 28 11.61 -6.17 -1.97
CA GLY A 28 11.12 -7.22 -1.09
C GLY A 28 9.91 -7.95 -1.68
N TYR A 29 8.92 -7.22 -2.20
CA TYR A 29 7.75 -7.80 -2.86
C TYR A 29 8.13 -8.57 -4.13
N THR A 30 9.00 -8.02 -4.97
CA THR A 30 9.48 -8.70 -6.19
C THR A 30 10.16 -10.02 -5.84
N ASN A 31 11.03 -10.02 -4.82
CA ASN A 31 11.71 -11.23 -4.37
C ASN A 31 10.71 -12.28 -3.85
N VAL A 32 9.76 -11.88 -2.99
CA VAL A 32 8.75 -12.81 -2.46
C VAL A 32 7.89 -13.39 -3.58
N VAL A 33 7.44 -12.57 -4.53
CA VAL A 33 6.65 -13.06 -5.67
C VAL A 33 7.48 -13.97 -6.56
N ARG A 34 8.70 -13.54 -6.93
CA ARG A 34 9.58 -14.27 -7.86
C ARG A 34 9.98 -15.65 -7.32
N LEU A 35 10.28 -15.72 -6.02
CA LEU A 35 10.76 -16.95 -5.39
C LEU A 35 9.63 -17.78 -4.77
N GLY A 36 8.51 -17.15 -4.40
CA GLY A 36 7.41 -17.82 -3.72
C GLY A 36 6.32 -18.37 -4.66
N ALA A 37 6.16 -17.78 -5.84
CA ALA A 37 5.03 -18.15 -6.71
C ALA A 37 5.06 -19.62 -7.18
N GLU A 38 6.23 -20.19 -7.37
CA GLU A 38 6.36 -21.60 -7.75
C GLU A 38 5.92 -22.58 -6.66
N HIS A 39 5.89 -22.14 -5.40
CA HIS A 39 5.47 -22.94 -4.25
C HIS A 39 3.98 -22.80 -3.92
N LEU A 40 3.25 -21.98 -4.66
CA LEU A 40 1.80 -21.86 -4.52
C LEU A 40 1.08 -22.88 -5.39
N SER A 41 -0.06 -23.37 -4.89
CA SER A 41 -1.03 -24.14 -5.70
C SER A 41 -1.59 -23.26 -6.84
N ASP A 42 -2.22 -23.88 -7.84
CA ASP A 42 -2.78 -23.18 -8.99
C ASP A 42 -3.92 -22.23 -8.62
N ASP A 43 -4.64 -22.49 -7.54
CA ASP A 43 -5.64 -21.59 -6.95
C ASP A 43 -5.04 -20.58 -5.95
N GLY A 44 -3.72 -20.56 -5.82
CA GLY A 44 -2.98 -19.71 -4.90
C GLY A 44 -3.22 -18.21 -5.11
N ASN A 45 -3.04 -17.44 -4.05
CA ASN A 45 -3.28 -16.00 -4.06
C ASN A 45 -2.15 -15.24 -3.36
N ILE A 46 -1.73 -14.16 -3.97
CA ILE A 46 -0.78 -13.19 -3.41
C ILE A 46 -1.49 -11.86 -3.24
N VAL A 47 -1.35 -11.24 -2.08
CA VAL A 47 -1.86 -9.87 -1.84
C VAL A 47 -0.70 -8.99 -1.41
N LEU A 48 -0.45 -7.95 -2.19
CA LEU A 48 0.53 -6.91 -1.86
C LEU A 48 -0.20 -5.67 -1.33
N VAL A 49 0.53 -4.83 -0.60
CA VAL A 49 -0.04 -3.60 -0.04
C VAL A 49 0.69 -2.39 -0.61
N SER A 50 -0.04 -1.51 -1.32
CA SER A 50 0.46 -0.21 -1.79
C SER A 50 0.14 0.90 -0.78
N GLY A 51 -0.66 1.86 -1.15
CA GLY A 51 -1.20 2.96 -0.36
C GLY A 51 -1.80 4.05 -1.25
N ALA A 52 -2.81 4.73 -0.77
CA ALA A 52 -3.55 5.78 -1.49
C ALA A 52 -2.64 6.85 -2.14
N PRO A 53 -1.48 7.26 -1.55
CA PRO A 53 -0.55 8.17 -2.20
C PRO A 53 -0.03 7.72 -3.56
N ALA A 54 -0.09 6.41 -3.88
CA ALA A 54 0.28 5.88 -5.20
C ALA A 54 -0.51 6.52 -6.35
N ARG A 55 -1.75 6.93 -6.08
CA ARG A 55 -2.67 7.52 -7.07
C ARG A 55 -3.03 8.96 -6.78
N ARG A 56 -2.99 9.39 -5.53
CA ARG A 56 -3.19 10.78 -5.13
C ARG A 56 -2.21 11.16 -4.03
N ALA A 57 -1.05 11.65 -4.44
CA ALA A 57 -0.03 12.13 -3.51
C ALA A 57 -0.32 13.57 -3.07
N LYS A 58 0.02 13.87 -1.82
CA LYS A 58 0.14 15.25 -1.29
C LYS A 58 1.60 15.71 -1.39
N PRO A 59 1.88 17.01 -1.32
CA PRO A 59 3.26 17.51 -1.20
C PRO A 59 4.04 16.79 -0.10
N GLY A 60 5.30 16.43 -0.37
CA GLY A 60 6.14 15.67 0.56
C GLY A 60 6.02 14.15 0.46
N GLN A 61 5.17 13.62 -0.40
CA GLN A 61 4.91 12.18 -0.53
C GLN A 61 5.55 11.53 -1.78
N ALA A 62 6.50 12.19 -2.45
CA ALA A 62 7.06 11.70 -3.71
C ALA A 62 7.58 10.25 -3.62
N ALA A 63 8.33 9.91 -2.58
CA ALA A 63 8.89 8.57 -2.43
C ALA A 63 7.81 7.49 -2.24
N ILE A 64 6.89 7.70 -1.28
CA ILE A 64 5.82 6.73 -1.01
C ILE A 64 4.86 6.57 -2.19
N ALA A 65 4.59 7.66 -2.91
CA ALA A 65 3.76 7.64 -4.11
C ALA A 65 4.42 6.84 -5.24
N SER A 66 5.71 7.08 -5.50
CA SER A 66 6.47 6.38 -6.52
C SER A 66 6.56 4.89 -6.24
N VAL A 67 6.87 4.51 -4.99
CA VAL A 67 6.94 3.10 -4.58
C VAL A 67 5.58 2.42 -4.66
N GLY A 68 4.52 3.08 -4.17
CA GLY A 68 3.16 2.54 -4.24
C GLY A 68 2.71 2.31 -5.68
N GLY A 69 2.94 3.30 -6.57
CA GLY A 69 2.65 3.18 -7.99
C GLY A 69 3.44 2.06 -8.68
N ALA A 70 4.72 1.90 -8.31
CA ALA A 70 5.55 0.81 -8.81
C ALA A 70 5.03 -0.57 -8.38
N VAL A 71 4.57 -0.71 -7.12
CA VAL A 71 3.94 -1.96 -6.63
C VAL A 71 2.67 -2.28 -7.40
N GLU A 72 1.79 -1.30 -7.61
CA GLU A 72 0.55 -1.50 -8.35
C GLU A 72 0.82 -1.90 -9.82
N GLN A 73 1.77 -1.23 -10.46
CA GLN A 73 2.13 -1.56 -11.85
C GLN A 73 2.87 -2.89 -11.95
N PHE A 74 3.71 -3.23 -10.98
CA PHE A 74 4.35 -4.54 -10.92
C PHE A 74 3.30 -5.67 -10.91
N VAL A 75 2.29 -5.56 -10.05
CA VAL A 75 1.21 -6.56 -9.99
C VAL A 75 0.50 -6.69 -11.34
N ARG A 76 0.13 -5.58 -11.98
CA ARG A 76 -0.52 -5.63 -13.31
C ARG A 76 0.36 -6.30 -14.35
N ALA A 77 1.68 -6.03 -14.32
CA ALA A 77 2.62 -6.60 -15.28
C ALA A 77 2.75 -8.12 -15.14
N VAL A 78 2.83 -8.64 -13.90
CA VAL A 78 3.10 -10.07 -13.67
C VAL A 78 1.84 -10.94 -13.60
N THR A 79 0.64 -10.35 -13.52
CA THR A 79 -0.62 -11.09 -13.36
C THR A 79 -0.82 -12.17 -14.42
N ALA A 80 -0.60 -11.84 -15.69
CA ALA A 80 -0.77 -12.79 -16.78
C ALA A 80 0.28 -13.91 -16.76
N GLU A 81 1.49 -13.61 -16.30
CA GLU A 81 2.58 -14.59 -16.20
C GLU A 81 2.38 -15.58 -15.04
N LEU A 82 1.65 -15.15 -14.00
CA LEU A 82 1.38 -15.98 -12.83
C LEU A 82 0.12 -16.85 -12.96
N ALA A 83 -0.72 -16.59 -13.97
CA ALA A 83 -1.97 -17.33 -14.13
C ALA A 83 -1.72 -18.85 -14.19
N PRO A 84 -2.59 -19.68 -13.57
CA PRO A 84 -3.88 -19.32 -12.95
C PRO A 84 -3.81 -18.78 -11.52
N LYS A 85 -2.62 -18.69 -10.90
CA LYS A 85 -2.44 -18.07 -9.59
C LYS A 85 -2.83 -16.59 -9.65
N ARG A 86 -3.43 -16.09 -8.57
CA ARG A 86 -3.95 -14.73 -8.51
C ARG A 86 -3.00 -13.81 -7.74
N ILE A 87 -2.87 -12.57 -8.18
CA ILE A 87 -2.12 -11.54 -7.47
C ILE A 87 -2.89 -10.23 -7.51
N ASN A 88 -3.02 -9.56 -6.37
CA ASN A 88 -3.76 -8.32 -6.21
C ASN A 88 -3.05 -7.34 -5.28
N VAL A 89 -3.53 -6.11 -5.25
CA VAL A 89 -3.08 -5.06 -4.33
C VAL A 89 -4.24 -4.61 -3.46
N VAL A 90 -3.97 -4.36 -2.19
CA VAL A 90 -4.82 -3.54 -1.32
C VAL A 90 -4.11 -2.20 -1.09
N SER A 91 -4.84 -1.11 -1.24
CA SER A 91 -4.32 0.26 -1.15
C SER A 91 -4.99 0.99 0.02
N PRO A 92 -4.39 0.97 1.23
CA PRO A 92 -4.92 1.69 2.37
C PRO A 92 -4.75 3.20 2.25
N GLY A 93 -5.69 3.93 2.85
CA GLY A 93 -5.55 5.34 3.16
C GLY A 93 -4.72 5.59 4.43
N VAL A 94 -5.18 6.53 5.24
CA VAL A 94 -4.64 6.80 6.58
C VAL A 94 -5.25 5.81 7.57
N ILE A 95 -4.41 4.93 8.12
CA ILE A 95 -4.84 3.86 9.03
C ILE A 95 -4.25 4.09 10.41
N ASP A 96 -5.05 3.97 11.45
CA ASP A 96 -4.61 4.11 12.84
C ASP A 96 -3.70 2.94 13.24
N THR A 97 -2.40 3.20 13.22
CA THR A 97 -1.37 2.23 13.58
C THR A 97 -0.24 2.91 14.36
N PRO A 98 0.58 2.15 15.09
CA PRO A 98 1.76 2.68 15.79
C PRO A 98 2.77 3.39 14.87
N MET A 99 2.65 3.24 13.55
CA MET A 99 3.48 3.96 12.57
C MET A 99 3.33 5.51 12.69
N PHE A 100 2.19 5.99 13.20
CA PHE A 100 1.92 7.41 13.44
C PHE A 100 2.28 7.85 14.87
N GLY A 101 3.05 7.06 15.61
CA GLY A 101 3.49 7.34 16.97
C GLY A 101 2.80 6.47 18.01
N ASN A 102 3.47 6.31 19.16
CA ASN A 102 2.99 5.49 20.26
C ASN A 102 2.13 6.28 21.27
N ASP A 103 2.26 7.61 21.30
CA ASP A 103 1.40 8.46 22.12
C ASP A 103 0.00 8.55 21.48
N ALA A 104 -1.02 8.10 22.22
CA ALA A 104 -2.37 7.96 21.72
C ALA A 104 -3.02 9.31 21.37
N ASP A 105 -2.82 10.33 22.19
CA ASP A 105 -3.46 11.64 22.00
C ASP A 105 -2.81 12.41 20.85
N ALA A 106 -1.47 12.41 20.78
CA ALA A 106 -0.74 13.01 19.67
C ALA A 106 -1.08 12.30 18.35
N ARG A 107 -1.17 10.98 18.35
CA ARG A 107 -1.57 10.18 17.18
C ARG A 107 -2.99 10.50 16.75
N ALA A 108 -3.96 10.52 17.66
CA ALA A 108 -5.35 10.84 17.34
C ALA A 108 -5.48 12.25 16.72
N LYS A 109 -4.76 13.24 17.25
CA LYS A 109 -4.74 14.60 16.70
C LYS A 109 -4.15 14.65 15.29
N MET A 110 -3.04 13.92 15.06
CA MET A 110 -2.39 13.84 13.75
C MET A 110 -3.31 13.17 12.73
N LEU A 111 -3.91 12.05 13.09
CA LEU A 111 -4.82 11.28 12.24
C LEU A 111 -6.08 12.08 11.89
N GLY A 112 -6.67 12.76 12.87
CA GLY A 112 -7.81 13.65 12.67
C GLY A 112 -7.50 14.76 11.66
N GLY A 113 -6.34 15.43 11.79
CA GLY A 113 -5.91 16.44 10.83
C GLY A 113 -5.64 15.86 9.43
N ALA A 114 -5.03 14.68 9.36
CA ALA A 114 -4.71 14.04 8.07
C ALA A 114 -5.96 13.60 7.29
N THR A 115 -7.05 13.29 7.98
CA THR A 115 -8.29 12.73 7.40
C THR A 115 -9.47 13.70 7.36
N ALA A 116 -9.31 14.92 7.85
CA ALA A 116 -10.39 15.90 7.96
C ALA A 116 -11.15 16.16 6.65
N ASN A 117 -10.46 16.04 5.51
CA ASN A 117 -11.04 16.25 4.18
C ASN A 117 -11.40 14.95 3.45
N ASN A 118 -11.24 13.79 4.07
CA ASN A 118 -11.67 12.54 3.46
C ASN A 118 -13.19 12.48 3.38
N LEU A 119 -13.74 11.72 2.43
CA LEU A 119 -15.18 11.51 2.33
C LEU A 119 -15.73 10.77 3.57
N ILE A 120 -14.92 9.89 4.15
CA ILE A 120 -15.13 9.35 5.50
C ILE A 120 -14.07 10.02 6.41
N PRO A 121 -14.44 11.05 7.20
CA PRO A 121 -13.48 11.94 7.87
C PRO A 121 -12.91 11.34 9.17
N ARG A 122 -12.33 10.16 9.08
CA ARG A 122 -11.59 9.47 10.16
C ARG A 122 -10.48 8.61 9.58
N ALA A 123 -9.54 8.21 10.41
CA ALA A 123 -8.62 7.13 10.07
C ALA A 123 -9.38 5.80 9.97
N GLY A 124 -8.93 4.95 9.05
CA GLY A 124 -9.36 3.54 9.03
C GLY A 124 -8.68 2.75 10.13
N THR A 125 -9.18 1.53 10.38
CA THR A 125 -8.56 0.59 11.32
C THR A 125 -7.76 -0.49 10.59
N PRO A 126 -6.81 -1.16 11.25
CA PRO A 126 -6.12 -2.33 10.69
C PRO A 126 -7.09 -3.43 10.25
N GLU A 127 -8.20 -3.62 10.99
CA GLU A 127 -9.23 -4.61 10.71
C GLU A 127 -9.94 -4.32 9.39
N GLU A 128 -10.26 -3.05 9.09
CA GLU A 128 -10.88 -2.64 7.83
C GLU A 128 -9.96 -2.96 6.64
N VAL A 129 -8.65 -2.77 6.81
CA VAL A 129 -7.67 -3.18 5.78
C VAL A 129 -7.60 -4.70 5.65
N ALA A 130 -7.63 -5.42 6.77
CA ALA A 130 -7.63 -6.88 6.77
C ALA A 130 -8.88 -7.46 6.07
N GLU A 131 -10.06 -6.83 6.24
CA GLU A 131 -11.27 -7.19 5.52
C GLU A 131 -11.11 -7.02 3.99
N GLY A 132 -10.48 -5.93 3.55
CA GLY A 132 -10.13 -5.71 2.14
C GLY A 132 -9.18 -6.79 1.60
N ILE A 133 -8.18 -7.19 2.39
CA ILE A 133 -7.28 -8.31 2.05
C ILE A 133 -8.08 -9.61 1.96
N MET A 134 -8.92 -9.91 2.95
CA MET A 134 -9.72 -11.14 2.96
C MET A 134 -10.77 -11.19 1.83
N PHE A 135 -11.26 -10.03 1.38
CA PHE A 135 -12.10 -9.98 0.19
C PHE A 135 -11.37 -10.53 -1.04
N VAL A 136 -10.16 -10.06 -1.35
CA VAL A 136 -9.40 -10.54 -2.53
C VAL A 136 -8.87 -11.96 -2.35
N VAL A 137 -8.65 -12.39 -1.11
CA VAL A 137 -8.27 -13.78 -0.81
C VAL A 137 -9.42 -14.72 -1.13
N LYS A 138 -10.62 -14.41 -0.66
CA LYS A 138 -11.81 -15.29 -0.77
C LYS A 138 -12.48 -15.23 -2.14
N ASN A 139 -12.40 -14.11 -2.84
CA ASN A 139 -13.05 -13.94 -4.14
C ASN A 139 -12.16 -14.49 -5.26
N GLY A 140 -12.41 -15.71 -5.69
CA GLY A 140 -11.65 -16.40 -6.73
C GLY A 140 -11.71 -15.76 -8.13
N PHE A 141 -12.56 -14.75 -8.34
CA PHE A 141 -12.71 -14.06 -9.63
C PHE A 141 -12.02 -12.69 -9.66
N VAL A 142 -11.17 -12.39 -8.68
CA VAL A 142 -10.44 -11.12 -8.55
C VAL A 142 -8.95 -11.36 -8.72
N THR A 143 -8.35 -10.80 -9.78
CA THR A 143 -6.89 -10.83 -10.02
C THR A 143 -6.43 -9.58 -10.77
N GLY A 144 -5.18 -9.15 -10.57
CA GLY A 144 -4.55 -8.02 -11.25
C GLY A 144 -5.11 -6.64 -10.86
N THR A 145 -5.88 -6.56 -9.79
CA THR A 145 -6.57 -5.33 -9.38
C THR A 145 -5.96 -4.69 -8.12
N THR A 146 -6.32 -3.44 -7.90
CA THR A 146 -6.08 -2.71 -6.65
C THR A 146 -7.41 -2.38 -5.99
N ILE A 147 -7.57 -2.81 -4.75
CA ILE A 147 -8.74 -2.51 -3.92
C ILE A 147 -8.38 -1.37 -2.96
N ASP A 148 -9.14 -0.28 -3.03
CA ASP A 148 -8.97 0.86 -2.13
C ASP A 148 -9.72 0.64 -0.82
N VAL A 149 -9.00 0.87 0.28
CA VAL A 149 -9.53 0.93 1.65
C VAL A 149 -9.02 2.22 2.26
N ASP A 150 -9.54 3.36 1.79
CA ASP A 150 -8.91 4.66 1.98
C ASP A 150 -9.83 5.76 2.52
N GLY A 151 -11.09 5.44 2.81
CA GLY A 151 -12.07 6.43 3.28
C GLY A 151 -12.38 7.53 2.26
N GLY A 152 -12.14 7.26 0.97
CA GLY A 152 -12.33 8.23 -0.11
C GLY A 152 -11.18 9.23 -0.27
N TRP A 153 -9.99 8.92 0.26
CA TRP A 153 -8.79 9.75 0.12
C TRP A 153 -8.47 10.13 -1.32
N ILE A 154 -8.57 9.20 -2.26
CA ILE A 154 -8.24 9.46 -3.66
C ILE A 154 -9.25 10.35 -4.37
N LEU A 155 -10.41 10.56 -3.78
CA LEU A 155 -11.52 11.35 -4.33
C LEU A 155 -11.76 12.66 -3.57
N SER A 156 -11.07 12.88 -2.45
CA SER A 156 -11.27 14.03 -1.55
C SER A 156 -10.43 15.25 -1.89
#